data_862cfc779c6b0718c3146e9dd6647dcf
#
_entry.id   862cfc779c6b0718c3146e9dd6647dcf
#
_cell.length_a   1.000
_cell.length_b   1.000
_cell.length_c   1.000
_cell.angle_alpha   90.00
_cell.angle_beta   90.00
_cell.angle_gamma   90.00
#
_symmetry.space_group_name_H-M   'P 1'
#
loop_
_entity.id
_entity.type
_entity.pdbx_description
1 polymer ?
#
loop_
_entity_poly.entity_id
_entity_poly.type
_entity_poly.pdbx_seq_one_letter_code
_entity_poly.pdbx_strand_id
1 'polypeptide(L)'
;MASEPGRPGSDGVPDQDPPGAPGPQGNQDGQDPAAADVQAAEQAPAGEKKRRRKRPFWRDLVVIVVAALALTILLKAFVVEVFSIPSGSMENTLLPGDRVLVSKIVYRFRDVARGDVVVFSGQGSWGPDAPPPPGNPFLRLWDDLTNLIGVTAPGTDYIKRVIGLPGDHVVCCDAQGRITVNGVSLSEQSYIHPGDVPSSMPFDAVVPAGHLWVMGDNRADSDDSRYRTTDPGGGAIPESEVVGRAFVIIWPPSRIGDLPIPATFQQVALHATAAAPAVMGGTAAALTVGVLAWRRRRAPELGDDSREMGG
;
A
#
# COMPACT_ATOMS: atom_id res chain seq x y z
N MET A 1 40.43 -44.98 13.95
CA MET A 1 39.73 -46.20 14.38
C MET A 1 38.38 -46.09 13.69
N ALA A 2 38.25 -46.71 12.54
CA ALA A 2 37.75 -48.05 12.25
C ALA A 2 36.23 -48.08 12.54
N SER A 3 35.30 -48.48 11.73
CA SER A 3 35.31 -49.33 10.55
C SER A 3 33.93 -49.21 9.86
N GLU A 4 33.90 -49.14 8.56
CA GLU A 4 32.87 -49.86 7.78
C GLU A 4 33.09 -51.37 7.95
N PRO A 5 32.14 -52.27 7.60
CA PRO A 5 31.66 -52.57 6.25
C PRO A 5 30.22 -53.11 6.23
N GLY A 6 29.54 -53.27 5.12
CA GLY A 6 29.54 -54.35 4.18
C GLY A 6 28.27 -54.45 3.35
N ARG A 7 28.41 -54.53 2.05
CA ARG A 7 27.51 -55.22 1.11
C ARG A 7 27.81 -56.73 1.17
N PRO A 8 26.94 -57.63 0.77
CA PRO A 8 26.72 -58.10 -0.59
C PRO A 8 25.23 -58.43 -0.92
N GLY A 9 24.75 -58.71 -2.08
CA GLY A 9 25.23 -59.35 -3.28
C GLY A 9 24.11 -60.19 -3.87
N SER A 10 23.87 -60.01 -5.12
CA SER A 10 23.77 -60.94 -6.21
C SER A 10 22.58 -61.92 -6.33
N ASP A 11 22.22 -62.07 -7.58
CA ASP A 11 21.78 -63.25 -8.36
C ASP A 11 20.27 -63.36 -8.57
N GLY A 12 19.68 -63.59 -9.70
CA GLY A 12 20.10 -64.17 -10.94
C GLY A 12 18.90 -64.22 -11.90
N VAL A 13 19.23 -64.13 -13.13
CA VAL A 13 18.46 -64.49 -14.36
C VAL A 13 18.21 -66.00 -14.40
N PRO A 14 17.32 -66.69 -15.18
CA PRO A 14 17.01 -66.40 -16.55
C PRO A 14 15.59 -66.81 -17.10
N ASP A 15 15.37 -66.36 -18.34
CA ASP A 15 14.71 -66.98 -19.47
C ASP A 15 13.63 -68.07 -19.35
N GLN A 16 12.58 -67.90 -20.16
CA GLN A 16 12.14 -68.90 -21.12
C GLN A 16 10.89 -68.44 -21.92
N ASP A 17 11.07 -68.15 -23.18
CA ASP A 17 10.13 -68.45 -24.28
C ASP A 17 10.25 -69.92 -24.69
N PRO A 18 9.51 -70.48 -25.61
CA PRO A 18 8.25 -70.35 -26.29
C PRO A 18 7.46 -71.72 -26.25
N PRO A 19 6.68 -72.30 -27.20
CA PRO A 19 6.26 -71.93 -28.56
C PRO A 19 4.83 -72.30 -28.95
N GLY A 20 4.39 -71.98 -30.21
CA GLY A 20 3.58 -72.92 -31.00
C GLY A 20 2.25 -72.42 -31.58
N ALA A 21 2.30 -72.14 -32.85
CA ALA A 21 1.15 -72.15 -33.80
C ALA A 21 0.47 -73.53 -33.92
N PRO A 22 -0.65 -73.76 -34.62
CA PRO A 22 -0.87 -73.43 -36.04
C PRO A 22 -2.36 -73.07 -36.36
N GLY A 23 -2.58 -72.60 -37.65
CA GLY A 23 -3.89 -72.46 -38.26
C GLY A 23 -4.47 -73.76 -38.82
N PRO A 24 -5.65 -73.78 -39.34
CA PRO A 24 -5.80 -73.94 -40.82
C PRO A 24 -6.98 -73.11 -41.39
N GLN A 25 -6.82 -72.59 -42.59
CA GLN A 25 -7.21 -73.02 -43.95
C GLN A 25 -8.72 -73.38 -44.21
N GLY A 26 -9.25 -72.63 -45.17
CA GLY A 26 -10.08 -73.16 -46.33
C GLY A 26 -11.60 -72.92 -46.11
N ASN A 27 -12.32 -72.40 -46.98
CA ASN A 27 -12.61 -72.65 -48.35
C ASN A 27 -13.59 -71.59 -48.88
N GLN A 28 -13.39 -71.06 -50.01
CA GLN A 28 -13.99 -71.05 -51.32
C GLN A 28 -15.48 -71.31 -51.42
N ASP A 29 -16.08 -70.48 -52.22
CA ASP A 29 -17.09 -70.69 -53.26
C ASP A 29 -18.43 -69.96 -53.05
N GLY A 30 -18.78 -69.22 -54.12
CA GLY A 30 -20.13 -69.06 -54.55
C GLY A 30 -20.58 -67.68 -55.03
N GLN A 31 -20.16 -67.34 -56.25
CA GLN A 31 -20.98 -66.72 -57.32
C GLN A 31 -22.04 -65.68 -57.00
N ASP A 32 -21.85 -64.58 -57.71
CA ASP A 32 -22.77 -63.55 -58.22
C ASP A 32 -24.14 -64.04 -58.69
N PRO A 33 -25.10 -63.25 -59.15
CA PRO A 33 -25.02 -61.83 -59.53
C PRO A 33 -26.28 -60.97 -59.23
N ALA A 34 -26.15 -59.74 -59.65
CA ALA A 34 -27.19 -58.89 -60.23
C ALA A 34 -27.84 -57.81 -59.41
N ALA A 35 -27.52 -56.68 -59.91
CA ALA A 35 -28.38 -55.57 -60.31
C ALA A 35 -28.65 -54.45 -59.34
N ALA A 36 -28.08 -53.38 -59.70
CA ALA A 36 -28.69 -52.07 -60.03
C ALA A 36 -29.17 -51.19 -58.90
N ASP A 37 -28.64 -50.06 -59.02
CA ASP A 37 -29.20 -48.72 -58.81
C ASP A 37 -29.12 -48.10 -57.43
N VAL A 38 -28.53 -47.05 -57.58
CA VAL A 38 -28.76 -45.60 -57.24
C VAL A 38 -27.66 -44.98 -56.45
N GLN A 39 -26.87 -44.25 -57.26
CA GLN A 39 -26.02 -43.16 -56.84
C GLN A 39 -26.79 -42.14 -56.02
N ALA A 40 -26.34 -41.89 -54.84
CA ALA A 40 -26.43 -40.55 -54.22
C ALA A 40 -25.16 -40.33 -53.41
N ALA A 41 -24.17 -39.85 -54.05
CA ALA A 41 -22.99 -39.33 -53.44
C ALA A 41 -23.33 -38.03 -52.73
N GLU A 42 -23.52 -38.08 -51.44
CA GLU A 42 -23.50 -36.91 -50.60
C GLU A 42 -22.04 -36.59 -50.29
N GLN A 43 -21.50 -35.69 -51.07
CA GLN A 43 -20.21 -35.07 -50.84
C GLN A 43 -20.33 -34.17 -49.61
N ALA A 44 -19.96 -34.68 -48.47
CA ALA A 44 -19.67 -33.84 -47.31
C ALA A 44 -18.51 -32.90 -47.67
N PRO A 45 -18.65 -31.58 -47.46
CA PRO A 45 -17.56 -30.67 -47.75
C PRO A 45 -16.42 -30.99 -46.81
N ALA A 46 -15.26 -31.28 -47.39
CA ALA A 46 -14.00 -31.43 -46.67
C ALA A 46 -13.76 -30.19 -45.85
N GLY A 47 -13.96 -30.33 -44.52
CA GLY A 47 -13.67 -29.26 -43.57
C GLY A 47 -12.24 -28.77 -43.78
N GLU A 48 -12.16 -27.57 -44.30
CA GLU A 48 -10.92 -26.82 -44.46
C GLU A 48 -10.27 -26.67 -43.07
N LYS A 49 -9.38 -27.61 -42.75
CA LYS A 49 -8.53 -27.50 -41.57
C LYS A 49 -7.70 -26.24 -41.76
N LYS A 50 -8.21 -25.09 -41.24
CA LYS A 50 -7.43 -23.86 -41.08
C LYS A 50 -6.11 -24.26 -40.44
N ARG A 51 -5.05 -24.36 -41.25
CA ARG A 51 -3.68 -24.51 -40.77
C ARG A 51 -3.43 -23.33 -39.81
N ARG A 52 -3.58 -23.56 -38.50
CA ARG A 52 -3.08 -22.64 -37.50
C ARG A 52 -1.61 -22.43 -37.79
N ARG A 53 -1.28 -21.31 -38.44
CA ARG A 53 0.10 -20.85 -38.59
C ARG A 53 0.70 -20.87 -37.20
N LYS A 54 1.62 -21.78 -36.96
CA LYS A 54 2.43 -21.82 -35.75
C LYS A 54 3.15 -20.47 -35.68
N ARG A 55 2.68 -19.58 -34.83
CA ARG A 55 3.37 -18.32 -34.58
C ARG A 55 4.77 -18.68 -34.10
N PRO A 56 5.84 -18.05 -34.60
CA PRO A 56 7.18 -18.39 -34.15
C PRO A 56 7.27 -18.08 -32.66
N PHE A 57 7.63 -19.06 -31.85
CA PHE A 57 7.81 -18.99 -30.39
C PHE A 57 8.57 -17.74 -29.96
N TRP A 58 9.56 -17.32 -30.74
CA TRP A 58 10.33 -16.10 -30.47
C TRP A 58 9.50 -14.81 -30.47
N ARG A 59 8.48 -14.71 -31.30
CA ARG A 59 7.60 -13.54 -31.32
C ARG A 59 6.76 -13.47 -30.06
N ASP A 60 6.24 -14.60 -29.62
CA ASP A 60 5.43 -14.66 -28.40
C ASP A 60 6.31 -14.37 -27.15
N LEU A 61 7.55 -14.88 -27.13
CA LEU A 61 8.54 -14.58 -26.10
C LEU A 61 8.87 -13.08 -26.05
N VAL A 62 9.16 -12.47 -27.20
CA VAL A 62 9.45 -11.01 -27.27
C VAL A 62 8.25 -10.19 -26.79
N VAL A 63 7.03 -10.55 -27.20
CA VAL A 63 5.82 -9.86 -26.75
C VAL A 63 5.65 -9.97 -25.22
N ILE A 64 5.86 -11.16 -24.64
CA ILE A 64 5.78 -11.37 -23.20
C ILE A 64 6.84 -10.53 -22.46
N VAL A 65 8.08 -10.53 -22.95
CA VAL A 65 9.16 -9.73 -22.34
C VAL A 65 8.85 -8.23 -22.41
N VAL A 66 8.43 -7.75 -23.58
CA VAL A 66 8.07 -6.34 -23.74
C VAL A 66 6.87 -5.96 -22.86
N ALA A 67 5.85 -6.81 -22.79
CA ALA A 67 4.69 -6.59 -21.93
C ALA A 67 5.07 -6.58 -20.44
N ALA A 68 5.95 -7.50 -20.02
CA ALA A 68 6.45 -7.56 -18.65
C ALA A 68 7.28 -6.33 -18.28
N LEU A 69 8.15 -5.88 -19.20
CA LEU A 69 8.93 -4.65 -19.02
C LEU A 69 8.01 -3.42 -18.95
N ALA A 70 7.06 -3.30 -19.86
CA ALA A 70 6.09 -2.20 -19.84
C ALA A 70 5.27 -2.18 -18.55
N LEU A 71 4.80 -3.34 -18.08
CA LEU A 71 4.09 -3.46 -16.81
C LEU A 71 4.99 -3.07 -15.63
N THR A 72 6.25 -3.51 -15.62
CA THR A 72 7.21 -3.16 -14.56
C THR A 72 7.46 -1.66 -14.51
N ILE A 73 7.65 -1.03 -15.68
CA ILE A 73 7.84 0.42 -15.79
C ILE A 73 6.59 1.15 -15.28
N LEU A 74 5.40 0.70 -15.68
CA LEU A 74 4.13 1.28 -15.25
C LEU A 74 3.96 1.19 -13.72
N LEU A 75 4.23 0.01 -13.14
CA LEU A 75 4.16 -0.17 -11.69
C LEU A 75 5.14 0.73 -10.95
N LYS A 76 6.40 0.80 -11.39
CA LYS A 76 7.40 1.70 -10.80
C LYS A 76 7.01 3.17 -10.93
N ALA A 77 6.54 3.60 -12.10
CA ALA A 77 6.20 5.00 -12.34
C ALA A 77 5.01 5.48 -11.50
N PHE A 78 4.01 4.62 -11.25
CA PHE A 78 2.73 5.06 -10.69
C PHE A 78 2.38 4.46 -9.34
N VAL A 79 2.96 3.33 -8.94
CA VAL A 79 2.47 2.57 -7.77
C VAL A 79 3.45 2.55 -6.62
N VAL A 80 4.70 2.15 -6.87
CA VAL A 80 5.69 1.91 -5.81
C VAL A 80 7.07 2.36 -6.27
N GLU A 81 7.80 3.00 -5.36
CA GLU A 81 9.18 3.43 -5.57
C GLU A 81 10.09 2.93 -4.45
N VAL A 82 11.36 2.65 -4.78
CA VAL A 82 12.38 2.24 -3.82
C VAL A 82 13.22 3.44 -3.44
N PHE A 83 13.27 3.74 -2.15
CA PHE A 83 14.13 4.78 -1.60
C PHE A 83 15.25 4.17 -0.76
N SER A 84 16.45 4.74 -0.87
CA SER A 84 17.59 4.41 -0.01
C SER A 84 17.68 5.42 1.13
N ILE A 85 17.90 4.95 2.34
CA ILE A 85 17.99 5.80 3.53
C ILE A 85 19.43 6.27 3.70
N PRO A 86 19.71 7.58 3.53
CA PRO A 86 21.07 8.10 3.59
C PRO A 86 21.49 8.55 4.99
N SER A 87 20.56 8.85 5.91
CA SER A 87 20.83 9.48 7.19
C SER A 87 20.26 8.72 8.38
N GLY A 88 20.77 8.98 9.58
CA GLY A 88 20.32 8.38 10.83
C GLY A 88 19.08 9.01 11.45
N SER A 89 18.45 10.00 10.81
CA SER A 89 17.34 10.76 11.42
C SER A 89 16.09 9.94 11.78
N MET A 90 15.98 8.72 11.25
CA MET A 90 14.90 7.78 11.52
C MET A 90 15.43 6.52 12.24
N GLU A 91 16.63 6.56 12.82
CA GLU A 91 17.20 5.44 13.56
C GLU A 91 16.29 4.96 14.67
N ASN A 92 16.38 3.70 14.96
CA ASN A 92 15.47 2.77 15.58
C ASN A 92 14.44 2.19 14.58
N THR A 93 13.79 2.99 13.75
CA THR A 93 12.88 2.50 12.70
C THR A 93 13.61 2.18 11.40
N LEU A 94 14.40 3.13 10.89
CA LEU A 94 15.17 3.00 9.64
C LEU A 94 16.64 3.33 9.90
N LEU A 95 17.54 2.49 9.38
CA LEU A 95 18.98 2.71 9.50
C LEU A 95 19.57 3.19 8.17
N PRO A 96 20.68 3.95 8.21
CA PRO A 96 21.44 4.28 7.00
C PRO A 96 21.78 3.02 6.20
N GLY A 97 21.50 3.04 4.89
CA GLY A 97 21.71 1.91 3.99
C GLY A 97 20.47 1.00 3.83
N ASP A 98 19.43 1.17 4.63
CA ASP A 98 18.14 0.49 4.38
C ASP A 98 17.56 0.94 3.04
N ARG A 99 16.85 0.01 2.38
CA ARG A 99 16.00 0.34 1.22
C ARG A 99 14.56 0.06 1.56
N VAL A 100 13.72 1.05 1.33
CA VAL A 100 12.30 0.99 1.66
C VAL A 100 11.44 1.08 0.41
N LEU A 101 10.31 0.39 0.42
CA LEU A 101 9.26 0.59 -0.57
C LEU A 101 8.33 1.71 -0.12
N VAL A 102 8.09 2.63 -1.03
CA VAL A 102 7.21 3.77 -0.85
C VAL A 102 6.02 3.65 -1.79
N SER A 103 4.82 3.62 -1.25
CA SER A 103 3.58 3.62 -2.02
C SER A 103 3.21 5.04 -2.41
N LYS A 104 3.20 5.33 -3.71
CA LYS A 104 2.81 6.64 -4.27
C LYS A 104 1.30 6.82 -4.39
N ILE A 105 0.56 5.71 -4.40
CA ILE A 105 -0.89 5.73 -4.65
C ILE A 105 -1.73 5.60 -3.38
N VAL A 106 -1.13 5.31 -2.22
CA VAL A 106 -1.88 5.06 -0.99
C VAL A 106 -2.78 6.23 -0.62
N TYR A 107 -2.31 7.44 -0.83
CA TYR A 107 -3.04 8.67 -0.51
C TYR A 107 -4.09 9.10 -1.56
N ARG A 108 -4.31 8.25 -2.58
CA ARG A 108 -5.49 8.32 -3.46
C ARG A 108 -6.70 7.54 -2.89
N PHE A 109 -6.45 6.65 -1.93
CA PHE A 109 -7.46 5.75 -1.35
C PHE A 109 -7.73 6.01 0.13
N ARG A 110 -6.83 6.70 0.81
CA ARG A 110 -7.00 7.14 2.19
C ARG A 110 -6.20 8.41 2.43
N ASP A 111 -6.59 9.16 3.43
CA ASP A 111 -5.84 10.34 3.87
C ASP A 111 -4.54 9.93 4.59
N VAL A 112 -3.62 10.88 4.71
CA VAL A 112 -2.43 10.75 5.54
C VAL A 112 -2.89 10.54 6.99
N ALA A 113 -2.22 9.63 7.70
CA ALA A 113 -2.54 9.36 9.10
C ALA A 113 -1.36 9.70 10.01
N ARG A 114 -1.66 10.07 11.26
CA ARG A 114 -0.64 10.20 12.29
C ARG A 114 0.10 8.87 12.46
N GLY A 115 1.42 8.92 12.57
CA GLY A 115 2.28 7.75 12.64
C GLY A 115 2.72 7.19 11.29
N ASP A 116 2.17 7.64 10.15
CA ASP A 116 2.71 7.28 8.83
C ASP A 116 4.16 7.75 8.71
N VAL A 117 5.02 6.91 8.13
CA VAL A 117 6.35 7.32 7.69
C VAL A 117 6.23 7.77 6.24
N VAL A 118 6.48 9.05 5.99
CA VAL A 118 6.31 9.66 4.67
C VAL A 118 7.65 10.06 4.07
N VAL A 119 7.74 9.89 2.75
CA VAL A 119 8.78 10.51 1.94
C VAL A 119 8.18 11.74 1.29
N PHE A 120 8.87 12.86 1.36
CA PHE A 120 8.40 14.13 0.81
C PHE A 120 9.57 14.92 0.22
N SER A 121 9.26 15.75 -0.76
CA SER A 121 10.19 16.73 -1.33
C SER A 121 10.24 17.95 -0.43
N GLY A 122 11.42 18.45 -0.12
CA GLY A 122 11.58 19.68 0.65
C GLY A 122 11.64 20.96 -0.20
N GLN A 123 11.33 20.88 -1.48
CA GLN A 123 11.63 21.95 -2.44
C GLN A 123 10.88 23.26 -2.17
N GLY A 124 9.68 23.21 -1.66
CA GLY A 124 8.86 24.38 -1.37
C GLY A 124 8.77 24.73 0.12
N SER A 125 9.31 23.88 0.99
CA SER A 125 9.19 24.04 2.45
C SER A 125 10.55 24.10 3.16
N TRP A 126 11.38 23.08 3.05
CA TRP A 126 12.59 22.92 3.88
C TRP A 126 13.91 23.04 3.12
N GLY A 127 13.89 23.04 1.83
CA GLY A 127 15.10 23.04 1.01
C GLY A 127 15.23 24.27 0.13
N PRO A 128 16.44 24.63 -0.27
CA PRO A 128 16.62 25.51 -1.41
C PRO A 128 16.02 24.83 -2.65
N ASP A 129 15.52 25.62 -3.58
CA ASP A 129 15.09 25.12 -4.88
C ASP A 129 16.15 24.16 -5.44
N ALA A 130 15.72 22.98 -5.89
CA ALA A 130 16.63 22.01 -6.46
C ALA A 130 17.43 22.64 -7.58
N PRO A 131 18.75 22.41 -7.67
CA PRO A 131 19.53 22.93 -8.77
C PRO A 131 18.90 22.45 -10.09
N PRO A 132 18.81 23.31 -11.11
CA PRO A 132 18.20 22.93 -12.38
C PRO A 132 18.88 21.66 -12.91
N PRO A 133 18.13 20.74 -13.49
CA PRO A 133 18.68 19.50 -14.02
C PRO A 133 19.80 19.80 -15.01
N PRO A 134 20.87 19.00 -15.06
CA PRO A 134 22.04 19.25 -15.87
C PRO A 134 21.63 19.50 -17.33
N GLY A 135 22.16 20.57 -17.92
CA GLY A 135 21.79 21.01 -19.27
C GLY A 135 22.20 20.04 -20.39
N ASN A 136 22.94 18.98 -20.06
CA ASN A 136 23.40 17.97 -21.02
C ASN A 136 22.34 16.90 -21.23
N PRO A 137 21.78 16.73 -22.46
CA PRO A 137 20.74 15.75 -22.73
C PRO A 137 21.20 14.30 -22.51
N PHE A 138 22.49 14.01 -22.64
CA PHE A 138 23.03 12.67 -22.38
C PHE A 138 23.03 12.35 -20.87
N LEU A 139 23.37 13.31 -20.02
CA LEU A 139 23.30 13.13 -18.56
C LEU A 139 21.86 12.98 -18.10
N ARG A 140 20.92 13.74 -18.67
CA ARG A 140 19.48 13.56 -18.39
C ARG A 140 19.01 12.16 -18.75
N LEU A 141 19.36 11.68 -19.95
CA LEU A 141 19.00 10.32 -20.38
C LEU A 141 19.64 9.26 -19.45
N TRP A 142 20.86 9.49 -18.99
CA TRP A 142 21.54 8.62 -18.03
C TRP A 142 20.88 8.64 -16.67
N ASP A 143 20.51 9.82 -16.17
CA ASP A 143 19.78 9.99 -14.92
C ASP A 143 18.39 9.36 -15.02
N ASP A 144 17.67 9.55 -16.13
CA ASP A 144 16.39 8.92 -16.39
C ASP A 144 16.51 7.39 -16.43
N LEU A 145 17.57 6.86 -17.03
CA LEU A 145 17.82 5.42 -17.12
C LEU A 145 18.19 4.82 -15.74
N THR A 146 19.02 5.54 -14.96
CA THR A 146 19.40 5.12 -13.61
C THR A 146 18.22 5.23 -12.64
N ASN A 147 17.38 6.24 -12.79
CA ASN A 147 16.13 6.37 -12.06
C ASN A 147 15.15 5.24 -12.41
N LEU A 148 15.11 4.79 -13.68
CA LEU A 148 14.30 3.68 -14.13
C LEU A 148 14.68 2.36 -13.43
N ILE A 149 15.96 2.16 -13.12
CA ILE A 149 16.46 0.97 -12.40
C ILE A 149 16.51 1.18 -10.87
N GLY A 150 16.04 2.34 -10.37
CA GLY A 150 15.90 2.62 -8.93
C GLY A 150 17.18 3.11 -8.26
N VAL A 151 18.11 3.67 -9.03
CA VAL A 151 19.24 4.43 -8.52
C VAL A 151 18.85 5.91 -8.59
N THR A 152 18.00 6.34 -7.66
CA THR A 152 17.67 7.75 -7.54
C THR A 152 18.92 8.48 -7.04
N ALA A 153 19.36 9.52 -7.74
CA ALA A 153 20.36 10.43 -7.21
C ALA A 153 19.84 10.99 -5.86
N PRO A 154 20.73 11.22 -4.87
CA PRO A 154 20.32 11.83 -3.61
C PRO A 154 19.72 13.20 -3.92
N GLY A 155 18.39 13.23 -3.98
CA GLY A 155 17.60 14.43 -4.14
C GLY A 155 17.31 15.08 -2.80
N THR A 156 16.56 16.14 -2.82
CA THR A 156 16.09 16.89 -1.65
C THR A 156 14.93 16.14 -0.93
N ASP A 157 14.85 14.81 -1.09
CA ASP A 157 13.78 14.02 -0.47
C ASP A 157 14.13 13.69 0.98
N TYR A 158 13.18 13.97 1.84
CA TYR A 158 13.25 13.70 3.26
C TYR A 158 12.34 12.53 3.61
N ILE A 159 12.70 11.80 4.66
CA ILE A 159 11.84 10.78 5.25
C ILE A 159 11.64 11.09 6.74
N LYS A 160 10.39 11.21 7.16
CA LYS A 160 10.02 11.53 8.54
C LYS A 160 8.70 10.85 8.91
N ARG A 161 8.38 10.85 10.20
CA ARG A 161 7.09 10.38 10.72
C ARG A 161 6.12 11.53 10.91
N VAL A 162 4.89 11.34 10.47
CA VAL A 162 3.79 12.28 10.69
C VAL A 162 3.35 12.23 12.15
N ILE A 163 3.46 13.36 12.83
CA ILE A 163 3.01 13.52 14.23
C ILE A 163 1.69 14.26 14.29
N GLY A 164 1.55 15.34 13.50
CA GLY A 164 0.34 16.16 13.45
C GLY A 164 -0.22 16.28 12.05
N LEU A 165 -1.55 16.31 11.94
CA LEU A 165 -2.36 16.51 10.74
C LEU A 165 -2.87 17.96 10.68
N PRO A 166 -3.42 18.41 9.53
CA PRO A 166 -3.99 19.75 9.41
C PRO A 166 -4.97 20.08 10.53
N GLY A 167 -4.75 21.20 11.20
CA GLY A 167 -5.56 21.67 12.34
C GLY A 167 -5.16 21.08 13.68
N ASP A 168 -4.21 20.14 13.75
CA ASP A 168 -3.74 19.64 15.05
C ASP A 168 -2.93 20.68 15.81
N HIS A 169 -3.07 20.65 17.12
CA HIS A 169 -2.24 21.38 18.06
C HIS A 169 -1.22 20.41 18.65
N VAL A 170 0.05 20.54 18.25
CA VAL A 170 1.16 19.68 18.67
C VAL A 170 2.04 20.46 19.64
N VAL A 171 2.19 19.95 20.86
CA VAL A 171 2.90 20.65 21.92
C VAL A 171 3.94 19.74 22.58
N CYS A 172 5.10 20.24 22.82
CA CYS A 172 6.07 19.68 23.74
C CYS A 172 6.24 20.58 24.96
N CYS A 173 6.06 20.09 26.15
CA CYS A 173 5.71 18.72 26.53
C CYS A 173 4.72 18.78 27.70
N ASP A 174 4.06 17.65 27.99
CA ASP A 174 3.30 17.50 29.22
C ASP A 174 4.20 17.39 30.47
N ALA A 175 3.60 17.27 31.65
CA ALA A 175 4.34 17.17 32.92
C ALA A 175 5.27 15.94 33.00
N GLN A 176 5.08 14.96 32.15
CA GLN A 176 5.89 13.75 32.03
C GLN A 176 6.92 13.82 30.88
N GLY A 177 7.06 14.97 30.22
CA GLY A 177 7.99 15.19 29.12
C GLY A 177 7.56 14.57 27.79
N ARG A 178 6.26 14.24 27.62
CA ARG A 178 5.73 13.62 26.40
C ARG A 178 5.16 14.69 25.46
N ILE A 179 5.26 14.44 24.15
CA ILE A 179 4.54 15.24 23.16
C ILE A 179 3.04 14.99 23.30
N THR A 180 2.26 16.04 23.14
CA THR A 180 0.80 15.98 23.07
C THR A 180 0.30 16.42 21.71
N VAL A 181 -0.76 15.77 21.23
CA VAL A 181 -1.51 16.17 20.04
C VAL A 181 -2.95 16.41 20.48
N ASN A 182 -3.43 17.63 20.35
CA ASN A 182 -4.75 18.05 20.80
C ASN A 182 -5.01 17.72 22.28
N GLY A 183 -3.96 17.86 23.11
CA GLY A 183 -4.00 17.54 24.53
C GLY A 183 -3.88 16.05 24.88
N VAL A 184 -3.79 15.15 23.88
CA VAL A 184 -3.59 13.70 24.08
C VAL A 184 -2.11 13.38 24.05
N SER A 185 -1.58 12.81 25.14
CA SER A 185 -0.16 12.47 25.26
C SER A 185 0.21 11.24 24.43
N LEU A 186 1.36 11.31 23.74
CA LEU A 186 1.90 10.22 22.97
C LEU A 186 2.88 9.39 23.81
N SER A 187 2.76 8.06 23.73
CA SER A 187 3.73 7.10 24.26
C SER A 187 4.67 6.67 23.14
N GLU A 188 5.83 7.31 23.03
CA GLU A 188 6.69 7.25 21.85
C GLU A 188 7.84 6.25 21.97
N GLN A 189 8.05 5.64 23.14
CA GLN A 189 9.17 4.75 23.45
C GLN A 189 9.29 3.55 22.51
N SER A 190 8.20 3.16 21.84
CA SER A 190 8.20 2.01 20.93
C SER A 190 8.88 2.29 19.58
N TYR A 191 9.11 3.56 19.22
CA TYR A 191 9.63 3.91 17.91
C TYR A 191 10.73 4.99 17.92
N ILE A 192 10.83 5.84 18.93
CA ILE A 192 11.97 6.78 19.03
C ILE A 192 13.25 6.02 19.36
N HIS A 193 14.38 6.62 19.01
CA HIS A 193 15.69 6.06 19.29
C HIS A 193 15.89 5.85 20.79
N PRO A 194 16.41 4.68 21.23
CA PRO A 194 16.62 4.39 22.63
C PRO A 194 17.53 5.41 23.33
N GLY A 195 17.04 5.99 24.41
CA GLY A 195 17.76 7.02 25.16
C GLY A 195 17.37 8.45 24.76
N ASP A 196 16.64 8.63 23.67
CA ASP A 196 16.14 9.94 23.29
C ASP A 196 14.94 10.38 24.15
N VAL A 197 14.87 11.67 24.38
CA VAL A 197 13.67 12.33 24.90
C VAL A 197 12.75 12.72 23.73
N PRO A 198 11.43 12.82 23.93
CA PRO A 198 10.49 13.19 22.86
C PRO A 198 10.85 14.50 22.13
N SER A 199 11.38 15.49 22.85
CA SER A 199 12.03 16.67 22.27
C SER A 199 12.99 17.30 23.28
N SER A 200 14.15 17.76 22.81
CA SER A 200 15.13 18.52 23.59
C SER A 200 14.77 20.00 23.73
N MET A 201 13.77 20.46 22.96
CA MET A 201 13.31 21.86 22.97
C MET A 201 11.79 21.91 23.12
N PRO A 202 11.27 22.90 23.85
CA PRO A 202 9.83 23.13 23.89
C PRO A 202 9.35 23.68 22.55
N PHE A 203 8.16 23.32 22.14
CA PHE A 203 7.46 23.90 21.00
C PHE A 203 5.94 23.84 21.22
N ASP A 204 5.24 24.74 20.54
CA ASP A 204 3.79 24.85 20.54
C ASP A 204 3.39 25.23 19.11
N ALA A 205 2.81 24.29 18.38
CA ALA A 205 2.55 24.45 16.95
C ALA A 205 1.12 24.02 16.60
N VAL A 206 0.41 24.90 15.91
CA VAL A 206 -0.86 24.57 15.26
C VAL A 206 -0.54 24.27 13.78
N VAL A 207 -0.82 23.06 13.35
CA VAL A 207 -0.53 22.61 11.99
C VAL A 207 -1.44 23.34 11.01
N PRO A 208 -0.91 24.08 10.03
CA PRO A 208 -1.73 24.79 9.06
C PRO A 208 -2.58 23.84 8.20
N ALA A 209 -3.67 24.34 7.62
CA ALA A 209 -4.49 23.59 6.68
C ALA A 209 -3.65 23.09 5.50
N GLY A 210 -3.80 21.82 5.10
CA GLY A 210 -3.06 21.19 4.02
C GLY A 210 -1.57 20.95 4.32
N HIS A 211 -1.16 21.00 5.59
CA HIS A 211 0.22 20.74 6.02
C HIS A 211 0.29 19.61 7.04
N LEU A 212 1.48 19.07 7.23
CA LEU A 212 1.80 18.00 8.16
C LEU A 212 2.94 18.42 9.08
N TRP A 213 2.83 18.13 10.36
CA TRP A 213 3.93 18.24 11.31
C TRP A 213 4.65 16.90 11.37
N VAL A 214 5.92 16.91 11.00
CA VAL A 214 6.70 15.69 10.86
C VAL A 214 7.94 15.72 11.74
N MET A 215 8.32 14.56 12.30
CA MET A 215 9.50 14.44 13.15
C MET A 215 10.28 13.16 12.81
N GLY A 216 11.59 13.20 13.06
CA GLY A 216 12.41 12.00 12.97
C GLY A 216 12.23 11.11 14.20
N ASP A 217 12.45 9.81 14.03
CA ASP A 217 12.40 8.85 15.14
C ASP A 217 13.68 8.89 15.99
N ASN A 218 14.81 9.30 15.40
CA ASN A 218 16.01 9.72 16.12
C ASN A 218 15.88 11.20 16.49
N ARG A 219 15.25 11.45 17.63
CA ARG A 219 14.89 12.80 18.12
C ARG A 219 16.09 13.71 18.33
N ALA A 220 17.23 13.13 18.72
CA ALA A 220 18.45 13.86 18.99
C ALA A 220 19.20 14.25 17.71
N ASP A 221 19.04 13.48 16.61
CA ASP A 221 19.75 13.67 15.36
C ASP A 221 18.78 13.77 14.17
N SER A 222 17.78 14.65 14.28
CA SER A 222 16.80 14.88 13.22
C SER A 222 16.56 16.38 13.03
N ASP A 223 16.92 16.86 11.86
CA ASP A 223 16.43 18.14 11.35
C ASP A 223 15.01 17.92 10.83
N ASP A 224 14.02 18.45 11.58
CA ASP A 224 12.60 18.23 11.33
C ASP A 224 11.77 19.47 11.68
N SER A 225 10.44 19.34 11.69
CA SER A 225 9.51 20.46 11.91
C SER A 225 9.85 21.34 13.11
N ARG A 226 10.46 20.77 14.14
CA ARG A 226 10.85 21.51 15.38
C ARG A 226 11.89 22.59 15.10
N TYR A 227 12.78 22.34 14.16
CA TYR A 227 13.92 23.21 13.85
C TYR A 227 13.66 24.13 12.65
N ARG A 228 12.55 23.92 11.96
CA ARG A 228 12.18 24.60 10.72
C ARG A 228 11.06 25.64 10.88
N THR A 229 10.81 26.08 12.10
CA THR A 229 9.70 27.01 12.42
C THR A 229 9.79 28.38 11.74
N THR A 230 10.97 28.75 11.21
CA THR A 230 11.17 29.96 10.41
C THR A 230 10.94 29.75 8.92
N ASP A 231 10.83 28.51 8.48
CA ASP A 231 10.61 28.16 7.07
C ASP A 231 9.13 28.34 6.68
N PRO A 232 8.80 28.37 5.39
CA PRO A 232 7.42 28.41 4.93
C PRO A 232 6.57 27.31 5.58
N GLY A 233 5.37 27.65 6.05
CA GLY A 233 4.52 26.71 6.80
C GLY A 233 4.83 26.56 8.28
N GLY A 234 5.79 27.36 8.82
CA GLY A 234 6.15 27.32 10.24
C GLY A 234 6.75 25.98 10.67
N GLY A 235 7.51 25.35 9.79
CA GLY A 235 8.12 24.04 9.99
C GLY A 235 7.27 22.86 9.51
N ALA A 236 5.97 23.05 9.31
CA ALA A 236 5.10 22.05 8.75
C ALA A 236 5.31 21.93 7.22
N ILE A 237 5.22 20.73 6.69
CA ILE A 237 5.38 20.45 5.25
C ILE A 237 4.02 20.42 4.55
N PRO A 238 3.87 20.94 3.32
CA PRO A 238 2.65 20.79 2.54
C PRO A 238 2.35 19.31 2.23
N GLU A 239 1.09 18.90 2.33
CA GLU A 239 0.67 17.55 1.90
C GLU A 239 0.97 17.28 0.42
N SER A 240 0.98 18.32 -0.41
CA SER A 240 1.30 18.23 -1.84
C SER A 240 2.77 17.85 -2.12
N GLU A 241 3.66 18.02 -1.16
CA GLU A 241 5.06 17.60 -1.27
C GLU A 241 5.27 16.12 -0.91
N VAL A 242 4.24 15.45 -0.39
CA VAL A 242 4.34 14.03 -0.01
C VAL A 242 4.39 13.17 -1.27
N VAL A 243 5.52 12.53 -1.48
CA VAL A 243 5.74 11.54 -2.56
C VAL A 243 4.96 10.26 -2.29
N GLY A 244 4.97 9.79 -1.03
CA GLY A 244 4.24 8.60 -0.64
C GLY A 244 4.58 8.11 0.77
N ARG A 245 3.97 6.96 1.12
CA ARG A 245 4.17 6.29 2.40
C ARG A 245 5.21 5.18 2.28
N ALA A 246 6.24 5.20 3.13
CA ALA A 246 7.12 4.06 3.35
C ALA A 246 6.37 3.00 4.18
N PHE A 247 6.34 1.75 3.71
CA PHE A 247 5.53 0.72 4.35
C PHE A 247 6.26 -0.60 4.61
N VAL A 248 7.41 -0.84 3.95
CA VAL A 248 8.21 -2.04 4.15
C VAL A 248 9.69 -1.78 3.88
N ILE A 249 10.57 -2.34 4.70
CA ILE A 249 12.01 -2.41 4.46
C ILE A 249 12.26 -3.65 3.61
N ILE A 250 12.96 -3.51 2.48
CA ILE A 250 13.26 -4.61 1.55
C ILE A 250 14.73 -4.99 1.51
N TRP A 251 15.60 -4.20 2.10
CA TRP A 251 17.03 -4.42 2.17
C TRP A 251 17.63 -3.73 3.38
N PRO A 252 18.61 -4.32 4.07
CA PRO A 252 19.22 -5.63 3.84
C PRO A 252 18.29 -6.78 4.23
N PRO A 253 18.56 -8.04 3.80
CA PRO A 253 17.70 -9.19 4.09
C PRO A 253 17.44 -9.44 5.57
N SER A 254 18.41 -9.09 6.43
CA SER A 254 18.28 -9.20 7.89
C SER A 254 17.29 -8.20 8.52
N ARG A 255 16.85 -7.21 7.77
CA ARG A 255 15.96 -6.14 8.24
C ARG A 255 14.63 -6.06 7.47
N ILE A 256 14.38 -7.03 6.60
CA ILE A 256 13.08 -7.07 5.88
C ILE A 256 11.95 -7.12 6.91
N GLY A 257 11.03 -6.16 6.81
CA GLY A 257 9.91 -6.06 7.73
C GLY A 257 9.00 -4.87 7.43
N ASP A 258 7.79 -4.93 7.95
CA ASP A 258 6.78 -3.89 7.79
C ASP A 258 7.12 -2.65 8.64
N LEU A 259 6.60 -1.50 8.20
CA LEU A 259 6.61 -0.24 8.93
C LEU A 259 5.19 0.07 9.44
N PRO A 260 4.78 -0.52 10.56
CA PRO A 260 3.44 -0.32 11.10
C PRO A 260 3.30 1.08 11.71
N ILE A 261 2.06 1.54 11.80
CA ILE A 261 1.72 2.73 12.59
C ILE A 261 1.79 2.34 14.08
N PRO A 262 2.62 3.02 14.89
CA PRO A 262 2.71 2.75 16.32
C PRO A 262 1.37 2.89 17.05
N ALA A 263 1.11 2.02 18.03
CA ALA A 263 -0.16 1.95 18.74
C ALA A 263 -0.56 3.28 19.43
N THR A 264 0.42 4.10 19.78
CA THR A 264 0.16 5.42 20.39
C THR A 264 -0.66 6.34 19.49
N PHE A 265 -0.59 6.18 18.15
CA PHE A 265 -1.38 6.95 17.19
C PHE A 265 -2.78 6.37 16.96
N GLN A 266 -3.07 5.18 17.48
CA GLN A 266 -4.37 4.52 17.36
C GLN A 266 -5.31 4.82 18.53
N GLN A 267 -4.93 5.72 19.45
CA GLN A 267 -5.76 6.12 20.57
C GLN A 267 -7.06 6.77 20.10
N VAL A 268 -8.20 6.29 20.63
CA VAL A 268 -9.53 6.81 20.26
C VAL A 268 -9.64 8.32 20.49
N ALA A 269 -9.01 8.84 21.54
CA ALA A 269 -9.00 10.26 21.84
C ALA A 269 -8.38 11.13 20.73
N LEU A 270 -7.34 10.63 20.05
CA LEU A 270 -6.72 11.34 18.91
C LEU A 270 -7.65 11.43 17.68
N HIS A 271 -8.55 10.48 17.53
CA HIS A 271 -9.51 10.47 16.42
C HIS A 271 -10.78 11.27 16.74
N ALA A 272 -11.16 11.35 18.01
CA ALA A 272 -12.33 12.10 18.46
C ALA A 272 -12.16 13.61 18.31
N THR A 273 -10.94 14.14 18.55
CA THR A 273 -10.65 15.57 18.43
C THR A 273 -10.60 16.07 16.99
N ALA A 274 -10.30 15.20 16.02
CA ALA A 274 -10.34 15.55 14.59
C ALA A 274 -11.78 15.67 14.04
N ALA A 275 -12.76 15.12 14.74
CA ALA A 275 -14.17 15.09 14.31
C ALA A 275 -15.05 16.19 14.91
N ALA A 276 -14.49 17.13 15.70
CA ALA A 276 -15.26 18.23 16.25
C ALA A 276 -15.39 19.38 15.21
N PRO A 277 -16.48 19.48 14.43
CA PRO A 277 -16.75 20.71 13.73
C PRO A 277 -17.03 21.79 14.79
N ALA A 278 -16.41 22.94 14.63
CA ALA A 278 -16.74 24.16 15.35
C ALA A 278 -18.17 24.62 15.01
N VAL A 279 -19.19 23.91 15.52
CA VAL A 279 -20.59 24.32 15.50
C VAL A 279 -21.20 23.89 16.81
N MET A 280 -21.06 24.69 17.83
CA MET A 280 -22.03 24.71 18.93
C MET A 280 -22.17 26.11 19.51
N GLY A 281 -22.78 27.01 18.79
CA GLY A 281 -23.50 28.14 19.29
C GLY A 281 -24.90 28.12 18.66
N GLY A 282 -25.86 27.52 19.34
CA GLY A 282 -27.22 28.01 19.22
C GLY A 282 -28.28 27.23 18.43
N THR A 283 -28.50 25.91 18.64
CA THR A 283 -29.77 25.30 18.17
C THR A 283 -30.34 24.15 19.03
N ALA A 284 -29.71 23.76 20.12
CA ALA A 284 -30.27 22.71 20.97
C ALA A 284 -31.49 23.15 21.82
N ALA A 285 -31.73 24.47 21.98
CA ALA A 285 -32.87 24.98 22.73
C ALA A 285 -34.18 25.07 21.90
N ALA A 286 -34.10 25.04 20.58
CA ALA A 286 -35.29 25.23 19.73
C ALA A 286 -36.11 23.94 19.49
N LEU A 287 -35.50 22.76 19.58
CA LEU A 287 -36.19 21.50 19.30
C LEU A 287 -36.97 20.95 20.52
N THR A 288 -36.55 21.26 21.75
CA THR A 288 -37.28 20.84 22.97
C THR A 288 -38.57 21.62 23.19
N VAL A 289 -38.63 22.89 22.80
CA VAL A 289 -39.84 23.71 22.91
C VAL A 289 -40.88 23.29 21.86
N GLY A 290 -40.47 22.91 20.66
CA GLY A 290 -41.36 22.45 19.61
C GLY A 290 -42.09 21.14 19.92
N VAL A 291 -41.41 20.18 20.54
CA VAL A 291 -42.01 18.89 20.91
C VAL A 291 -43.00 19.02 22.06
N LEU A 292 -42.74 19.88 23.05
CA LEU A 292 -43.66 20.17 24.14
C LEU A 292 -44.89 20.93 23.69
N ALA A 293 -44.77 21.86 22.72
CA ALA A 293 -45.91 22.59 22.15
C ALA A 293 -46.79 21.68 21.27
N TRP A 294 -46.21 20.74 20.53
CA TRP A 294 -46.93 19.78 19.71
C TRP A 294 -47.69 18.74 20.55
N ARG A 295 -47.16 18.31 21.69
CA ARG A 295 -47.85 17.39 22.63
C ARG A 295 -49.06 18.07 23.31
N ARG A 296 -49.00 19.37 23.62
CA ARG A 296 -50.13 20.09 24.24
C ARG A 296 -51.32 20.34 23.30
N ARG A 297 -51.12 20.30 21.99
CA ARG A 297 -52.20 20.48 20.98
C ARG A 297 -52.98 19.18 20.66
N ARG A 298 -52.61 18.04 21.22
CA ARG A 298 -53.28 16.74 20.97
C ARG A 298 -53.92 16.13 22.22
N ALA A 299 -54.18 16.91 23.26
CA ALA A 299 -55.04 16.45 24.32
C ALA A 299 -56.52 16.50 23.83
N PRO A 300 -57.26 15.40 23.79
CA PRO A 300 -58.66 15.43 23.48
C PRO A 300 -59.44 16.12 24.61
N GLU A 301 -60.26 17.08 24.24
CA GLU A 301 -61.30 17.61 25.18
C GLU A 301 -62.22 16.45 25.59
N LEU A 302 -62.14 16.07 26.85
CA LEU A 302 -63.15 15.24 27.48
C LEU A 302 -64.35 16.15 27.73
N GLY A 303 -65.41 15.94 26.92
CA GLY A 303 -66.67 16.64 27.05
C GLY A 303 -67.30 16.41 28.44
N ASP A 304 -67.61 17.48 29.05
CA ASP A 304 -68.45 17.55 30.25
C ASP A 304 -69.90 17.33 29.82
N ASP A 305 -70.38 16.10 30.03
CA ASP A 305 -71.79 15.74 29.78
C ASP A 305 -72.42 15.46 31.16
N SER A 306 -72.75 16.52 31.86
CA SER A 306 -73.57 16.47 33.07
C SER A 306 -74.66 17.51 33.02
N ARG A 307 -75.71 17.24 32.24
CA ARG A 307 -77.01 17.85 32.41
C ARG A 307 -78.13 16.83 32.22
N GLU A 308 -79.00 16.92 33.19
CA GLU A 308 -80.42 16.51 33.28
C GLU A 308 -80.72 15.08 33.63
N MET A 309 -81.11 15.01 34.91
CA MET A 309 -82.46 14.49 35.29
C MET A 309 -82.69 14.96 36.74
N GLY A 310 -83.56 15.82 36.99
CA GLY A 310 -84.84 16.36 36.98
C GLY A 310 -85.84 15.51 37.73
N GLY A 311 -86.48 15.93 38.74
CA GLY A 311 -87.56 15.38 39.48
C GLY A 311 -87.87 16.17 40.67
#